data_1ce1e3239439cf6548e76c0824b27929
#
_entry.id   1ce1e3239439cf6548e76c0824b27929
#
_cell.length_a   1.000
_cell.length_b   1.000
_cell.length_c   1.000
_cell.angle_alpha   90.00
_cell.angle_beta   90.00
_cell.angle_gamma   90.00
#
_symmetry.space_group_name_H-M   'P 1'
#
loop_
_entity.id
_entity.type
_entity.pdbx_description
1 polymer ?
#
loop_
_entity_poly.entity_id
_entity_poly.type
_entity_poly.pdbx_seq_one_letter_code
_entity_poly.pdbx_strand_id
1 'polypeptide(L)'
;EKSIKPVKMKRANSIWLLIITLAPISFIGAWGYDGHRRINYIASRQLNGPFGQFLKQNSEPLKWYSVTPDYNKSIDKEEFHRHFIDADYYDEYPFEDIPEDYSILISKYGKDKVGQYGIAPWTIKDTSERIIKLLKEKRIEQAIYHMGILGHYIADLHMPLHNVLNYNGQFTGNEGVHFRWEDRLVDEYI
;
A
#
# COMPACT_ATOMS: atom_id res chain seq x y z
N GLU A 1 28.64 30.53 -71.08
CA GLU A 1 29.14 29.85 -69.84
C GLU A 1 28.63 30.63 -68.63
N LYS A 2 27.52 30.13 -68.01
CA LYS A 2 26.93 30.75 -66.81
C LYS A 2 27.40 29.96 -65.60
N SER A 3 28.29 30.56 -64.81
CA SER A 3 28.77 30.06 -63.52
C SER A 3 27.64 30.04 -62.50
N ILE A 4 27.33 28.86 -62.01
CA ILE A 4 26.35 28.64 -60.92
C ILE A 4 27.11 28.74 -59.58
N LYS A 5 26.77 29.78 -58.77
CA LYS A 5 27.30 29.95 -57.40
C LYS A 5 26.63 28.98 -56.45
N PRO A 6 27.37 28.32 -55.52
CA PRO A 6 26.78 27.41 -54.57
C PRO A 6 25.98 28.14 -53.46
N VAL A 7 24.78 27.64 -53.19
CA VAL A 7 23.91 28.11 -52.12
C VAL A 7 24.48 27.65 -50.78
N LYS A 8 24.83 28.59 -49.90
CA LYS A 8 25.20 28.33 -48.49
C LYS A 8 23.96 27.94 -47.72
N MET A 9 23.85 26.66 -47.38
CA MET A 9 22.86 26.19 -46.37
C MET A 9 23.27 26.67 -44.98
N LYS A 10 22.43 27.53 -44.39
CA LYS A 10 22.52 27.86 -42.96
C LYS A 10 22.15 26.61 -42.14
N ARG A 11 23.09 26.10 -41.35
CA ARG A 11 22.81 25.10 -40.32
C ARG A 11 21.90 25.73 -39.26
N ALA A 12 20.63 25.33 -39.21
CA ALA A 12 19.77 25.62 -38.11
C ALA A 12 20.18 24.69 -36.95
N ASN A 13 20.77 25.26 -35.92
CA ASN A 13 20.98 24.54 -34.63
C ASN A 13 19.63 24.42 -33.94
N SER A 14 18.90 23.33 -34.21
CA SER A 14 17.73 22.96 -33.44
C SER A 14 18.22 22.33 -32.16
N ILE A 15 18.35 23.13 -31.10
CA ILE A 15 18.46 22.63 -29.73
C ILE A 15 17.08 22.12 -29.34
N TRP A 16 16.88 20.81 -29.46
CA TRP A 16 15.74 20.14 -28.84
C TRP A 16 15.94 20.16 -27.32
N LEU A 17 15.28 21.11 -26.65
CA LEU A 17 15.18 21.11 -25.21
C LEU A 17 14.28 19.94 -24.85
N LEU A 18 14.88 18.83 -24.45
CA LEU A 18 14.17 17.70 -23.89
C LEU A 18 13.68 18.13 -22.49
N ILE A 19 12.48 18.70 -22.45
CA ILE A 19 11.79 18.94 -21.18
C ILE A 19 11.33 17.56 -20.69
N ILE A 20 12.17 16.91 -19.88
CA ILE A 20 11.74 15.79 -19.04
C ILE A 20 10.84 16.40 -18.00
N THR A 21 9.54 16.38 -18.24
CA THR A 21 8.54 16.57 -17.21
C THR A 21 8.69 15.40 -16.26
N LEU A 22 9.45 15.59 -15.18
CA LEU A 22 9.34 14.77 -13.98
C LEU A 22 7.90 14.99 -13.47
N ALA A 23 6.97 14.19 -13.98
CA ALA A 23 5.72 14.01 -13.30
C ALA A 23 6.09 13.49 -11.90
N PRO A 24 5.66 14.11 -10.80
CA PRO A 24 5.85 13.51 -9.50
C PRO A 24 5.18 12.15 -9.55
N ILE A 25 5.97 11.09 -9.41
CA ILE A 25 5.44 9.76 -9.12
C ILE A 25 4.86 9.94 -7.72
N SER A 26 3.59 10.26 -7.65
CA SER A 26 2.85 10.25 -6.39
C SER A 26 2.83 8.80 -5.96
N PHE A 27 3.71 8.43 -5.05
CA PHE A 27 3.57 7.20 -4.30
C PHE A 27 2.27 7.34 -3.51
N ILE A 28 1.22 6.68 -4.00
CA ILE A 28 -0.03 6.54 -3.26
C ILE A 28 0.28 5.54 -2.15
N GLY A 29 0.76 6.04 -1.02
CA GLY A 29 0.89 5.29 0.23
C GLY A 29 -0.37 5.52 1.03
N ALA A 30 -1.04 4.46 1.47
CA ALA A 30 -2.05 4.51 2.51
C ALA A 30 -1.42 5.09 3.79
N TRP A 31 -2.10 5.96 4.52
CA TRP A 31 -1.63 6.60 5.76
C TRP A 31 -0.26 7.29 5.71
N GLY A 32 0.37 7.43 4.57
CA GLY A 32 1.74 7.91 4.45
C GLY A 32 2.73 7.11 5.34
N TYR A 33 4.02 7.26 5.14
CA TYR A 33 5.01 6.55 5.99
C TYR A 33 4.93 6.95 7.47
N ASP A 34 4.63 8.19 7.76
CA ASP A 34 4.60 8.70 9.15
C ASP A 34 3.32 8.28 9.86
N GLY A 35 2.20 8.18 9.16
CA GLY A 35 0.96 7.61 9.68
C GLY A 35 1.15 6.15 10.12
N HIS A 36 1.67 5.28 9.26
CA HIS A 36 1.95 3.88 9.60
C HIS A 36 2.91 3.73 10.76
N ARG A 37 4.00 4.50 10.77
CA ARG A 37 4.97 4.48 11.87
C ARG A 37 4.33 4.85 13.20
N ARG A 38 3.51 5.91 13.20
CA ARG A 38 2.84 6.40 14.41
C ARG A 38 1.79 5.42 14.92
N ILE A 39 0.94 4.91 14.03
CA ILE A 39 -0.08 3.90 14.38
C ILE A 39 0.57 2.68 15.03
N ASN A 40 1.58 2.08 14.39
CA ASN A 40 2.25 0.89 14.90
C ASN A 40 2.98 1.14 16.23
N TYR A 41 3.64 2.29 16.36
CA TYR A 41 4.30 2.68 17.61
C TYR A 41 3.29 2.80 18.75
N ILE A 42 2.18 3.49 18.55
CA ILE A 42 1.14 3.67 19.56
C ILE A 42 0.46 2.33 19.88
N ALA A 43 0.05 1.56 18.87
CA ALA A 43 -0.63 0.28 19.03
C ALA A 43 0.21 -0.71 19.84
N SER A 44 1.53 -0.79 19.58
CA SER A 44 2.45 -1.66 20.31
C SER A 44 2.56 -1.36 21.81
N ARG A 45 2.03 -0.24 22.27
CA ARG A 45 2.13 0.24 23.66
C ARG A 45 0.81 0.20 24.43
N GLN A 46 -0.28 -0.23 23.77
CA GLN A 46 -1.63 -0.20 24.37
C GLN A 46 -1.94 -1.44 25.21
N LEU A 47 -1.32 -2.57 24.92
CA LEU A 47 -1.61 -3.81 25.63
C LEU A 47 -0.87 -3.92 26.96
N ASN A 48 -1.53 -4.54 27.93
CA ASN A 48 -0.97 -4.89 29.22
C ASN A 48 -0.55 -6.37 29.28
N GLY A 49 0.14 -6.75 30.35
CA GLY A 49 0.60 -8.12 30.57
C GLY A 49 1.90 -8.46 29.83
N PRO A 50 2.34 -9.72 29.88
CA PRO A 50 3.65 -10.14 29.35
C PRO A 50 3.80 -9.88 27.85
N PHE A 51 2.76 -10.14 27.06
CA PHE A 51 2.78 -9.89 25.62
C PHE A 51 2.80 -8.39 25.32
N GLY A 52 2.04 -7.58 26.05
CA GLY A 52 2.08 -6.13 25.94
C GLY A 52 3.46 -5.53 26.28
N GLN A 53 4.13 -6.08 27.29
CA GLN A 53 5.51 -5.69 27.62
C GLN A 53 6.47 -6.05 26.48
N PHE A 54 6.32 -7.23 25.88
CA PHE A 54 7.11 -7.65 24.73
C PHE A 54 6.93 -6.69 23.55
N LEU A 55 5.69 -6.33 23.19
CA LEU A 55 5.41 -5.37 22.12
C LEU A 55 5.99 -3.99 22.42
N LYS A 56 5.85 -3.51 23.66
CA LYS A 56 6.37 -2.22 24.11
C LYS A 56 7.90 -2.14 24.02
N GLN A 57 8.60 -3.22 24.37
CA GLN A 57 10.06 -3.31 24.25
C GLN A 57 10.52 -3.31 22.79
N ASN A 58 9.66 -3.74 21.86
CA ASN A 58 9.94 -3.80 20.43
C ASN A 58 9.20 -2.71 19.63
N SER A 59 8.69 -1.66 20.28
CA SER A 59 7.90 -0.62 19.61
C SER A 59 8.67 0.13 18.52
N GLU A 60 9.98 0.36 18.68
CA GLU A 60 10.79 0.99 17.63
C GLU A 60 10.97 0.08 16.39
N PRO A 61 11.42 -1.18 16.50
CA PRO A 61 11.40 -2.07 15.35
C PRO A 61 10.03 -2.18 14.67
N LEU A 62 8.93 -2.34 15.42
CA LEU A 62 7.58 -2.43 14.89
C LEU A 62 7.18 -1.19 14.11
N LYS A 63 7.52 -0.01 14.62
CA LYS A 63 7.34 1.28 13.94
C LYS A 63 8.05 1.31 12.58
N TRP A 64 9.30 0.89 12.52
CA TRP A 64 10.09 0.95 11.28
C TRP A 64 9.69 -0.13 10.28
N TYR A 65 9.33 -1.32 10.73
CA TYR A 65 8.88 -2.39 9.84
C TYR A 65 7.47 -2.16 9.28
N SER A 66 6.68 -1.27 9.89
CA SER A 66 5.33 -0.95 9.39
C SER A 66 5.30 -0.28 8.02
N VAL A 67 6.40 0.27 7.53
CA VAL A 67 6.45 0.89 6.20
C VAL A 67 7.08 -0.01 5.13
N THR A 68 7.49 -1.22 5.52
CA THR A 68 8.09 -2.19 4.59
C THR A 68 7.18 -2.56 3.42
N PRO A 69 5.85 -2.81 3.62
CA PRO A 69 4.96 -3.13 2.52
C PRO A 69 4.92 -2.04 1.44
N ASP A 70 4.90 -0.78 1.82
CA ASP A 70 4.92 0.32 0.85
C ASP A 70 6.20 0.36 0.02
N TYR A 71 7.36 0.11 0.63
CA TYR A 71 8.61 -0.01 -0.12
C TYR A 71 8.59 -1.21 -1.07
N ASN A 72 7.96 -2.31 -0.66
CA ASN A 72 7.88 -3.52 -1.47
C ASN A 72 7.03 -3.32 -2.73
N LYS A 73 6.04 -2.41 -2.76
CA LYS A 73 5.26 -2.07 -3.96
C LYS A 73 6.14 -1.72 -5.17
N SER A 74 7.34 -1.19 -4.94
CA SER A 74 8.28 -0.81 -6.00
C SER A 74 9.00 -2.00 -6.64
N ILE A 75 9.08 -3.14 -5.94
CA ILE A 75 9.86 -4.33 -6.35
C ILE A 75 8.99 -5.57 -6.54
N ASP A 76 7.82 -5.64 -5.92
CA ASP A 76 6.85 -6.73 -6.02
C ASP A 76 5.48 -6.17 -6.42
N LYS A 77 5.05 -6.45 -7.64
CA LYS A 77 3.75 -5.99 -8.16
C LYS A 77 2.56 -6.60 -7.42
N GLU A 78 2.72 -7.80 -6.89
CA GLU A 78 1.68 -8.49 -6.11
C GLU A 78 1.48 -7.82 -4.74
N GLU A 79 2.47 -7.08 -4.26
CA GLU A 79 2.35 -6.35 -2.99
C GLU A 79 1.21 -5.34 -3.01
N PHE A 80 1.01 -4.64 -4.13
CA PHE A 80 -0.03 -3.63 -4.27
C PHE A 80 -1.42 -4.17 -3.87
N HIS A 81 -1.75 -5.38 -4.26
CA HIS A 81 -3.06 -6.00 -4.01
C HIS A 81 -3.31 -6.40 -2.56
N ARG A 82 -2.27 -6.38 -1.72
CA ARG A 82 -2.32 -6.75 -0.29
C ARG A 82 -2.78 -5.62 0.62
N HIS A 83 -2.91 -4.41 0.09
CA HIS A 83 -3.18 -3.20 0.88
C HIS A 83 -4.67 -2.83 0.96
N PHE A 84 -5.53 -3.47 0.18
CA PHE A 84 -6.94 -3.10 0.08
C PHE A 84 -7.84 -4.30 -0.21
N ILE A 85 -9.14 -4.06 -0.11
CA ILE A 85 -10.20 -4.92 -0.63
C ILE A 85 -11.34 -4.05 -1.14
N ASP A 86 -11.71 -4.18 -2.39
CA ASP A 86 -12.94 -3.58 -2.93
C ASP A 86 -14.11 -4.49 -2.56
N ALA A 87 -14.58 -4.40 -1.30
CA ALA A 87 -15.58 -5.30 -0.76
C ALA A 87 -16.90 -5.27 -1.53
N ASP A 88 -17.30 -4.08 -1.99
CA ASP A 88 -18.47 -3.82 -2.81
C ASP A 88 -18.41 -4.38 -4.25
N TYR A 89 -17.24 -4.90 -4.66
CA TYR A 89 -17.13 -5.73 -5.85
C TYR A 89 -17.58 -7.17 -5.60
N TYR A 90 -17.25 -7.69 -4.41
CA TYR A 90 -17.51 -9.10 -4.10
C TYR A 90 -18.93 -9.35 -3.61
N ASP A 91 -19.51 -8.41 -2.87
CA ASP A 91 -20.81 -8.59 -2.24
C ASP A 91 -21.44 -7.22 -1.90
N GLU A 92 -22.77 -7.21 -1.68
CA GLU A 92 -23.49 -6.06 -1.15
C GLU A 92 -23.40 -6.03 0.38
N TYR A 93 -23.54 -4.83 0.95
CA TYR A 93 -23.61 -4.70 2.40
C TYR A 93 -24.71 -5.59 3.00
N PRO A 94 -24.47 -6.36 4.05
CA PRO A 94 -23.34 -6.32 5.00
C PRO A 94 -22.12 -7.21 4.65
N PHE A 95 -21.94 -7.69 3.41
CA PHE A 95 -20.77 -8.42 2.92
C PHE A 95 -20.60 -9.83 3.50
N GLU A 96 -21.72 -10.49 3.84
CA GLU A 96 -21.73 -11.81 4.50
C GLU A 96 -21.32 -12.97 3.57
N ASP A 97 -21.46 -12.78 2.24
CA ASP A 97 -21.18 -13.81 1.24
C ASP A 97 -19.74 -13.80 0.70
N ILE A 98 -18.85 -12.93 1.25
CA ILE A 98 -17.43 -12.92 0.91
C ILE A 98 -16.76 -14.14 1.55
N PRO A 99 -16.17 -15.07 0.76
CA PRO A 99 -15.55 -16.27 1.32
C PRO A 99 -14.35 -15.96 2.22
N GLU A 100 -14.33 -16.48 3.43
CA GLU A 100 -13.16 -16.39 4.32
C GLU A 100 -11.97 -17.24 3.83
N ASP A 101 -12.25 -18.31 3.09
CA ASP A 101 -11.23 -19.16 2.50
C ASP A 101 -10.79 -18.61 1.14
N TYR A 102 -9.48 -18.32 1.04
CA TYR A 102 -8.90 -17.74 -0.18
C TYR A 102 -9.05 -18.66 -1.41
N SER A 103 -9.02 -19.98 -1.22
CA SER A 103 -9.18 -20.93 -2.32
C SER A 103 -10.61 -20.93 -2.87
N ILE A 104 -11.60 -20.76 -2.00
CA ILE A 104 -13.00 -20.59 -2.37
C ILE A 104 -13.21 -19.26 -3.10
N LEU A 105 -12.60 -18.19 -2.61
CA LEU A 105 -12.63 -16.88 -3.26
C LEU A 105 -12.10 -16.96 -4.70
N ILE A 106 -10.91 -17.54 -4.88
CA ILE A 106 -10.29 -17.75 -6.19
C ILE A 106 -11.19 -18.61 -7.10
N SER A 107 -11.78 -19.68 -6.56
CA SER A 107 -12.68 -20.55 -7.32
C SER A 107 -13.94 -19.82 -7.78
N LYS A 108 -14.49 -18.93 -6.94
CA LYS A 108 -15.74 -18.18 -7.22
C LYS A 108 -15.51 -17.04 -8.23
N TYR A 109 -14.41 -16.29 -8.09
CA TYR A 109 -14.21 -15.04 -8.86
C TYR A 109 -13.07 -15.10 -9.87
N GLY A 110 -12.17 -16.08 -9.78
CA GLY A 110 -10.97 -16.20 -10.61
C GLY A 110 -9.78 -15.39 -10.06
N LYS A 111 -8.57 -15.91 -10.25
CA LYS A 111 -7.35 -15.35 -9.68
C LYS A 111 -7.08 -13.90 -10.12
N ASP A 112 -7.29 -13.61 -11.40
CA ASP A 112 -6.99 -12.28 -11.96
C ASP A 112 -7.90 -11.20 -11.35
N LYS A 113 -9.19 -11.50 -11.19
CA LYS A 113 -10.14 -10.58 -10.58
C LYS A 113 -9.86 -10.40 -9.09
N VAL A 114 -9.59 -11.48 -8.36
CA VAL A 114 -9.23 -11.42 -6.94
C VAL A 114 -7.98 -10.57 -6.76
N GLY A 115 -6.95 -10.72 -7.61
CA GLY A 115 -5.81 -9.83 -7.61
C GLY A 115 -6.19 -8.37 -7.87
N GLN A 116 -7.07 -8.10 -8.84
CA GLN A 116 -7.48 -6.74 -9.19
C GLN A 116 -8.23 -6.02 -8.07
N TYR A 117 -9.10 -6.71 -7.33
CA TYR A 117 -9.97 -6.13 -6.29
C TYR A 117 -9.44 -6.27 -4.86
N GLY A 118 -8.19 -6.66 -4.73
CA GLY A 118 -7.46 -6.67 -3.46
C GLY A 118 -7.70 -7.88 -2.59
N ILE A 119 -6.70 -8.18 -1.74
CA ILE A 119 -6.63 -9.40 -0.93
C ILE A 119 -6.21 -9.13 0.53
N ALA A 120 -6.34 -7.91 1.02
CA ALA A 120 -5.84 -7.53 2.33
C ALA A 120 -6.33 -8.42 3.50
N PRO A 121 -7.62 -8.85 3.60
CA PRO A 121 -8.07 -9.70 4.69
C PRO A 121 -7.34 -11.05 4.75
N TRP A 122 -7.12 -11.69 3.61
CA TRP A 122 -6.40 -12.96 3.51
C TRP A 122 -4.90 -12.77 3.77
N THR A 123 -4.33 -11.65 3.33
CA THR A 123 -2.94 -11.27 3.64
C THR A 123 -2.74 -11.10 5.15
N ILE A 124 -3.68 -10.49 5.85
CA ILE A 124 -3.66 -10.34 7.32
C ILE A 124 -3.70 -11.72 7.98
N LYS A 125 -4.58 -12.62 7.52
CA LYS A 125 -4.67 -14.00 8.03
C LYS A 125 -3.35 -14.74 7.86
N ASP A 126 -2.82 -14.79 6.64
CA ASP A 126 -1.57 -15.50 6.32
C ASP A 126 -0.38 -14.93 7.10
N THR A 127 -0.30 -13.59 7.22
CA THR A 127 0.76 -12.93 8.00
C THR A 127 0.65 -13.27 9.48
N SER A 128 -0.57 -13.34 10.02
CA SER A 128 -0.82 -13.73 11.41
C SER A 128 -0.42 -15.18 11.69
N GLU A 129 -0.76 -16.11 10.80
CA GLU A 129 -0.36 -17.51 10.88
C GLU A 129 1.16 -17.67 10.82
N ARG A 130 1.82 -16.89 9.93
CA ARG A 130 3.28 -16.84 9.84
C ARG A 130 3.92 -16.35 11.14
N ILE A 131 3.39 -15.32 11.77
CA ILE A 131 3.88 -14.81 13.06
C ILE A 131 3.77 -15.91 14.13
N ILE A 132 2.62 -16.57 14.22
CA ILE A 132 2.40 -17.65 15.18
C ILE A 132 3.42 -18.79 15.00
N LYS A 133 3.67 -19.19 13.74
CA LYS A 133 4.68 -20.19 13.40
C LYS A 133 6.07 -19.75 13.84
N LEU A 134 6.49 -18.55 13.51
CA LEU A 134 7.81 -17.99 13.85
C LEU A 134 8.02 -17.92 15.36
N LEU A 135 6.99 -17.54 16.13
CA LEU A 135 7.05 -17.52 17.59
C LEU A 135 7.21 -18.94 18.17
N LYS A 136 6.49 -19.94 17.65
CA LYS A 136 6.65 -21.35 18.03
C LYS A 136 8.06 -21.87 17.73
N GLU A 137 8.65 -21.45 16.63
CA GLU A 137 10.02 -21.78 16.22
C GLU A 137 11.08 -20.95 16.97
N LYS A 138 10.70 -20.05 17.85
CA LYS A 138 11.57 -19.10 18.58
C LYS A 138 12.38 -18.14 17.67
N ARG A 139 11.89 -17.90 16.49
CA ARG A 139 12.47 -16.95 15.49
C ARG A 139 11.94 -15.55 15.76
N ILE A 140 12.31 -15.00 16.89
CA ILE A 140 11.68 -13.80 17.47
C ILE A 140 11.88 -12.56 16.59
N GLU A 141 13.08 -12.30 16.07
CA GLU A 141 13.35 -11.13 15.21
C GLU A 141 12.49 -11.14 13.95
N GLN A 142 12.33 -12.31 13.34
CA GLN A 142 11.47 -12.47 12.16
C GLN A 142 9.99 -12.32 12.52
N ALA A 143 9.56 -12.78 13.70
CA ALA A 143 8.21 -12.54 14.16
C ALA A 143 7.94 -11.04 14.36
N ILE A 144 8.87 -10.29 14.94
CA ILE A 144 8.76 -8.83 15.11
C ILE A 144 8.68 -8.13 13.74
N TYR A 145 9.50 -8.55 12.78
CA TYR A 145 9.44 -8.03 11.41
C TYR A 145 8.04 -8.20 10.80
N HIS A 146 7.48 -9.41 10.88
CA HIS A 146 6.13 -9.68 10.37
C HIS A 146 5.02 -9.02 11.19
N MET A 147 5.21 -8.77 12.48
CA MET A 147 4.27 -8.00 13.29
C MET A 147 4.18 -6.54 12.84
N GLY A 148 5.30 -5.91 12.47
CA GLY A 148 5.30 -4.57 11.88
C GLY A 148 4.55 -4.53 10.54
N ILE A 149 4.79 -5.51 9.67
CA ILE A 149 4.08 -5.69 8.40
C ILE A 149 2.57 -5.92 8.62
N LEU A 150 2.20 -6.77 9.58
CA LEU A 150 0.80 -7.02 9.94
C LEU A 150 0.10 -5.73 10.35
N GLY A 151 0.76 -4.92 11.17
CA GLY A 151 0.22 -3.64 11.61
C GLY A 151 -0.01 -2.65 10.47
N HIS A 152 0.78 -2.69 9.40
CA HIS A 152 0.56 -1.94 8.18
C HIS A 152 -0.78 -2.32 7.53
N TYR A 153 -0.97 -3.60 7.16
CA TYR A 153 -2.18 -4.05 6.49
C TYR A 153 -3.45 -3.85 7.34
N ILE A 154 -3.34 -4.00 8.67
CA ILE A 154 -4.46 -3.71 9.57
C ILE A 154 -4.80 -2.21 9.54
N ALA A 155 -3.80 -1.33 9.55
CA ALA A 155 -4.01 0.10 9.47
C ALA A 155 -4.69 0.50 8.15
N ASP A 156 -4.27 -0.09 7.02
CA ASP A 156 -4.87 0.13 5.71
C ASP A 156 -6.36 -0.21 5.71
N LEU A 157 -6.75 -1.37 6.24
CA LEU A 157 -8.16 -1.76 6.31
C LEU A 157 -8.99 -0.94 7.30
N HIS A 158 -8.38 -0.14 8.17
CA HIS A 158 -9.09 0.85 8.98
C HIS A 158 -9.36 2.15 8.23
N MET A 159 -8.81 2.31 7.03
CA MET A 159 -9.12 3.40 6.13
C MET A 159 -10.30 3.00 5.23
N PRO A 160 -11.46 3.67 5.33
CA PRO A 160 -12.64 3.31 4.53
C PRO A 160 -12.40 3.27 3.03
N LEU A 161 -11.49 4.12 2.53
CA LEU A 161 -11.17 4.20 1.10
C LEU A 161 -10.32 3.01 0.61
N HIS A 162 -9.79 2.18 1.51
CA HIS A 162 -9.16 0.89 1.17
C HIS A 162 -10.14 -0.29 1.11
N ASN A 163 -11.44 -0.03 1.29
CA ASN A 163 -12.44 -1.09 1.37
C ASN A 163 -13.54 -0.98 0.30
N VAL A 164 -13.40 -0.05 -0.66
CA VAL A 164 -14.44 0.26 -1.64
C VAL A 164 -13.87 0.56 -3.03
N LEU A 165 -14.62 0.20 -4.07
CA LEU A 165 -14.32 0.55 -5.47
C LEU A 165 -14.15 2.05 -5.70
N ASN A 166 -14.92 2.88 -4.99
CA ASN A 166 -14.84 4.34 -5.08
C ASN A 166 -13.71 4.93 -4.21
N TYR A 167 -12.58 4.25 -4.13
CA TYR A 167 -11.47 4.55 -3.24
C TYR A 167 -10.93 5.98 -3.36
N ASN A 168 -11.02 6.59 -4.54
CA ASN A 168 -10.49 7.94 -4.79
C ASN A 168 -11.58 8.99 -5.04
N GLY A 169 -12.85 8.64 -4.82
CA GLY A 169 -13.99 9.53 -5.09
C GLY A 169 -14.33 9.69 -6.56
N GLN A 170 -13.77 8.84 -7.45
CA GLN A 170 -13.91 8.92 -8.90
C GLN A 170 -15.35 8.74 -9.39
N PHE A 171 -16.20 8.04 -8.64
CA PHE A 171 -17.62 7.86 -8.99
C PHE A 171 -18.52 8.96 -8.40
N THR A 172 -18.00 9.82 -7.53
CA THR A 172 -18.77 10.84 -6.81
C THR A 172 -18.29 12.27 -7.05
N GLY A 173 -17.37 12.48 -8.00
CA GLY A 173 -16.79 13.80 -8.30
C GLY A 173 -15.88 14.36 -7.22
N ASN A 174 -15.34 13.48 -6.34
CA ASN A 174 -14.42 13.85 -5.25
C ASN A 174 -13.02 13.33 -5.50
N GLU A 175 -12.58 13.27 -6.74
CA GLU A 175 -11.26 12.75 -7.13
C GLU A 175 -10.13 13.32 -6.28
N GLY A 176 -9.20 12.45 -5.88
CA GLY A 176 -8.08 12.79 -5.01
C GLY A 176 -8.41 12.82 -3.53
N VAL A 177 -9.63 12.37 -3.11
CA VAL A 177 -9.99 12.31 -1.68
C VAL A 177 -9.07 11.38 -0.90
N HIS A 178 -8.64 10.28 -1.50
CA HIS A 178 -7.73 9.31 -0.91
C HIS A 178 -6.43 9.98 -0.41
N PHE A 179 -5.70 10.60 -1.34
CA PHE A 179 -4.45 11.31 -1.01
C PHE A 179 -4.67 12.44 0.01
N ARG A 180 -5.77 13.20 -0.13
CA ARG A 180 -6.06 14.28 0.82
C ARG A 180 -6.28 13.79 2.23
N TRP A 181 -6.93 12.62 2.38
CA TRP A 181 -7.24 12.07 3.69
C TRP A 181 -6.02 11.43 4.35
N GLU A 182 -5.32 10.57 3.63
CA GLU A 182 -4.30 9.69 4.20
C GLU A 182 -2.93 10.33 4.36
N ASP A 183 -2.60 11.24 3.48
CA ASP A 183 -1.27 11.86 3.42
C ASP A 183 -1.36 13.30 3.92
N ARG A 184 -2.07 14.14 3.17
CA ARG A 184 -2.07 15.57 3.42
C ARG A 184 -2.66 15.97 4.78
N LEU A 185 -3.80 15.39 5.18
CA LEU A 185 -4.43 15.71 6.48
C LEU A 185 -3.64 15.11 7.64
N VAL A 186 -3.09 13.91 7.46
CA VAL A 186 -2.27 13.27 8.50
C VAL A 186 -0.99 14.05 8.74
N ASP A 187 -0.28 14.43 7.68
CA ASP A 187 0.96 15.21 7.80
C ASP A 187 0.73 16.62 8.39
N GLU A 188 -0.44 17.21 8.13
CA GLU A 188 -0.74 18.54 8.63
C GLU A 188 -1.16 18.55 10.12
N TYR A 189 -1.79 17.48 10.64
CA TYR A 189 -2.42 17.47 11.97
C TYR A 189 -1.84 16.42 12.95
N ILE A 190 -0.86 15.62 12.57
CA ILE A 190 -0.23 14.61 13.41
C ILE A 190 1.27 14.87 13.62
#